data_c8d32fd49b3584e7ee3e62e0d0fcf4fd
#
_entry.id   c8d32fd49b3584e7ee3e62e0d0fcf4fd
#
_cell.length_a   1.000
_cell.length_b   1.000
_cell.length_c   1.000
_cell.angle_alpha   90.00
_cell.angle_beta   90.00
_cell.angle_gamma   90.00
#
_symmetry.space_group_name_H-M   'P 1'
#
loop_
_entity.id
_entity.type
_entity.pdbx_description
1 polymer ?
#
loop_
_entity_poly.entity_id
_entity_poly.type
_entity_poly.pdbx_seq_one_letter_code
_entity_poly.pdbx_strand_id
1 'polypeptide(L)'
;MIWLNNMTDYQLACAISTIIGSYRKGELSKPLDHNHVLKWVGQFDEEDRSIILEETLHVLTRQYYNREAIEESLDVILKKICAQVDSFDNVIFANPQEQGASQKILYDIISKKLGSAFNNQCSTFTESSKIYVYIDDGLYTGGRARTDLTALIERLPPNSRLYVFYLFAYSNACSYREDQITKLAINKKIEICFDWGRVFYNERSYKAKSIDFVWPTILARKDEDVLAYEAKLRETQKANYLYYNSCAYQKENGMFSSYDAEERVGYAFLKYGIKICNQLNKSTFRPLGLTTPPSFGFGSLVATDYNISNTAPLVVWWGSLEESDNGPVGCWYPLLPRRDNKKLYSYVAAEESAASIRSCTPILKTVYRLAVEEYQNECERSRERTGEHRVVDLMSLDLKLLVEERKQSELLSYLLSLNFENLKVVQTVMYIGRDYETMLQTEFDDEYDGEYDEEDFRKNTISLPVPNPDLVLYEWLRDLGECKGWQSKRIEAEQIYQKKLSLHTYLNRAFRILGIEC
;
A
#
# COMPACT_ATOMS: atom_id res chain seq x y z
N MET A 1 -16.78 -28.83 14.36
CA MET A 1 -17.79 -28.67 13.29
C MET A 1 -19.24 -29.02 13.69
N ILE A 2 -19.49 -29.86 14.67
CA ILE A 2 -20.87 -30.35 15.02
C ILE A 2 -21.73 -29.31 15.77
N TRP A 3 -21.14 -28.21 16.28
CA TRP A 3 -21.85 -27.24 17.14
C TRP A 3 -22.46 -26.04 16.40
N LEU A 4 -22.07 -25.76 15.15
CA LEU A 4 -22.52 -24.58 14.40
C LEU A 4 -23.90 -24.79 13.74
N ASN A 5 -24.25 -26.02 13.37
CA ASN A 5 -25.45 -26.32 12.57
C ASN A 5 -26.81 -26.09 13.22
N ASN A 6 -26.87 -25.59 14.46
CA ASN A 6 -28.14 -25.32 15.18
C ASN A 6 -28.19 -23.94 15.85
N MET A 7 -27.26 -23.03 15.54
CA MET A 7 -27.28 -21.69 16.12
C MET A 7 -28.22 -20.78 15.32
N THR A 8 -29.02 -19.99 16.05
CA THR A 8 -29.81 -18.93 15.43
C THR A 8 -28.91 -17.75 15.01
N ASP A 9 -29.35 -16.91 14.07
CA ASP A 9 -28.63 -15.70 13.66
C ASP A 9 -28.27 -14.81 14.86
N TYR A 10 -29.16 -14.74 15.86
CA TYR A 10 -28.87 -14.02 17.11
C TYR A 10 -27.71 -14.65 17.90
N GLN A 11 -27.68 -15.97 18.02
CA GLN A 11 -26.60 -16.67 18.72
C GLN A 11 -25.25 -16.53 17.97
N LEU A 12 -25.27 -16.59 16.63
CA LEU A 12 -24.11 -16.35 15.79
C LEU A 12 -23.61 -14.91 15.96
N ALA A 13 -24.52 -13.94 15.95
CA ALA A 13 -24.16 -12.53 16.17
C ALA A 13 -23.57 -12.29 17.56
N CYS A 14 -24.08 -12.94 18.62
CA CYS A 14 -23.49 -12.91 19.95
C CYS A 14 -22.07 -13.51 19.97
N ALA A 15 -21.86 -14.64 19.31
CA ALA A 15 -20.54 -15.27 19.23
C ALA A 15 -19.53 -14.41 18.47
N ILE A 16 -19.92 -13.83 17.33
CA ILE A 16 -19.08 -12.89 16.56
C ILE A 16 -18.74 -11.66 17.40
N SER A 17 -19.74 -11.04 18.05
CA SER A 17 -19.52 -9.86 18.89
C SER A 17 -18.59 -10.13 20.07
N THR A 18 -18.56 -11.35 20.59
CA THR A 18 -17.59 -11.75 21.63
C THR A 18 -16.17 -11.73 21.10
N ILE A 19 -15.94 -12.15 19.86
CA ILE A 19 -14.61 -12.13 19.24
C ILE A 19 -14.15 -10.70 18.95
N ILE A 20 -15.02 -9.87 18.33
CA ILE A 20 -14.67 -8.53 17.87
C ILE A 20 -14.90 -7.42 18.91
N GLY A 21 -15.42 -7.75 20.09
CA GLY A 21 -15.82 -6.76 21.11
C GLY A 21 -14.66 -5.92 21.67
N SER A 22 -13.41 -6.39 21.53
CA SER A 22 -12.20 -5.64 21.86
C SER A 22 -11.66 -4.80 20.70
N TYR A 23 -12.18 -4.97 19.49
CA TYR A 23 -11.72 -4.24 18.32
C TYR A 23 -11.81 -2.73 18.51
N ARG A 24 -10.64 -2.06 18.49
CA ARG A 24 -10.52 -0.62 18.68
C ARG A 24 -11.30 -0.06 19.87
N LYS A 25 -11.28 -0.82 20.97
CA LYS A 25 -12.00 -0.47 22.21
C LYS A 25 -11.59 0.90 22.73
N GLY A 26 -12.56 1.77 22.94
CA GLY A 26 -12.37 3.15 23.38
C GLY A 26 -12.12 4.16 22.25
N GLU A 27 -11.99 3.72 20.99
CA GLU A 27 -11.86 4.61 19.82
C GLU A 27 -13.16 4.71 19.01
N LEU A 28 -14.00 3.70 19.06
CA LEU A 28 -15.26 3.67 18.31
C LEU A 28 -16.37 4.37 19.09
N SER A 29 -17.25 5.07 18.37
CA SER A 29 -18.42 5.76 18.95
C SER A 29 -19.49 4.82 19.47
N LYS A 30 -19.51 3.57 18.98
CA LYS A 30 -20.48 2.53 19.36
C LYS A 30 -19.75 1.21 19.63
N PRO A 31 -20.26 0.40 20.57
CA PRO A 31 -19.71 -0.93 20.81
C PRO A 31 -20.05 -1.86 19.64
N LEU A 32 -19.16 -2.82 19.37
CA LEU A 32 -19.38 -3.87 18.38
C LEU A 32 -20.12 -5.06 19.03
N ASP A 33 -21.35 -4.83 19.50
CA ASP A 33 -22.21 -5.83 20.13
C ASP A 33 -22.97 -6.69 19.09
N HIS A 34 -23.84 -7.58 19.54
CA HIS A 34 -24.65 -8.43 18.67
C HIS A 34 -25.59 -7.62 17.76
N ASN A 35 -26.12 -6.46 18.20
CA ASN A 35 -26.97 -5.61 17.38
C ASN A 35 -26.16 -4.98 16.23
N HIS A 36 -24.89 -4.63 16.50
CA HIS A 36 -23.98 -4.18 15.48
C HIS A 36 -23.80 -5.26 14.39
N VAL A 37 -23.56 -6.51 14.78
CA VAL A 37 -23.39 -7.63 13.84
C VAL A 37 -24.67 -7.90 13.04
N LEU A 38 -25.83 -7.90 13.72
CA LEU A 38 -27.13 -8.07 13.05
C LEU A 38 -27.43 -6.93 12.08
N LYS A 39 -27.07 -5.68 12.42
CA LYS A 39 -27.21 -4.54 11.52
C LYS A 39 -26.33 -4.69 10.29
N TRP A 40 -25.08 -5.13 10.47
CA TRP A 40 -24.18 -5.38 9.36
C TRP A 40 -24.71 -6.45 8.42
N VAL A 41 -25.06 -7.63 8.93
CA VAL A 41 -25.53 -8.74 8.10
C VAL A 41 -26.91 -8.46 7.49
N GLY A 42 -27.72 -7.64 8.14
CA GLY A 42 -29.03 -7.23 7.63
C GLY A 42 -29.02 -6.49 6.30
N GLN A 43 -27.85 -6.04 5.84
CA GLN A 43 -27.68 -5.37 4.54
C GLN A 43 -27.56 -6.35 3.37
N PHE A 44 -27.32 -7.64 3.64
CA PHE A 44 -27.31 -8.70 2.64
C PHE A 44 -28.70 -9.27 2.38
N ASP A 45 -28.84 -10.01 1.27
CA ASP A 45 -30.08 -10.73 0.97
C ASP A 45 -30.43 -11.70 2.09
N GLU A 46 -31.71 -11.82 2.43
CA GLU A 46 -32.18 -12.57 3.62
C GLU A 46 -31.74 -14.03 3.58
N GLU A 47 -31.75 -14.65 2.41
CA GLU A 47 -31.36 -16.04 2.18
C GLU A 47 -29.87 -16.33 2.46
N ASP A 48 -29.01 -15.30 2.43
CA ASP A 48 -27.57 -15.45 2.63
C ASP A 48 -27.11 -15.06 4.03
N ARG A 49 -27.97 -14.43 4.86
CA ARG A 49 -27.55 -13.89 6.16
C ARG A 49 -27.00 -14.94 7.11
N SER A 50 -27.70 -16.08 7.24
CA SER A 50 -27.27 -17.14 8.15
C SER A 50 -25.92 -17.71 7.75
N ILE A 51 -25.70 -18.04 6.49
CA ILE A 51 -24.41 -18.56 6.03
C ILE A 51 -23.29 -17.53 6.12
N ILE A 52 -23.57 -16.23 5.90
CA ILE A 52 -22.61 -15.16 6.10
C ILE A 52 -22.20 -15.06 7.58
N LEU A 53 -23.13 -15.18 8.52
CA LEU A 53 -22.83 -15.19 9.95
C LEU A 53 -22.02 -16.42 10.36
N GLU A 54 -22.44 -17.63 9.92
CA GLU A 54 -21.73 -18.87 10.20
C GLU A 54 -20.28 -18.82 9.73
N GLU A 55 -20.07 -18.41 8.50
CA GLU A 55 -18.73 -18.34 7.90
C GLU A 55 -17.90 -17.17 8.45
N THR A 56 -18.52 -16.05 8.79
CA THR A 56 -17.84 -14.95 9.48
C THR A 56 -17.32 -15.42 10.84
N LEU A 57 -18.15 -16.14 11.62
CA LEU A 57 -17.72 -16.72 12.89
C LEU A 57 -16.58 -17.73 12.68
N HIS A 58 -16.72 -18.62 11.69
CA HIS A 58 -15.71 -19.61 11.34
C HIS A 58 -14.36 -18.98 11.00
N VAL A 59 -14.36 -17.95 10.17
CA VAL A 59 -13.15 -17.23 9.74
C VAL A 59 -12.55 -16.44 10.89
N LEU A 60 -13.34 -15.64 11.62
CA LEU A 60 -12.83 -14.81 12.72
C LEU A 60 -12.23 -15.65 13.85
N THR A 61 -12.80 -16.81 14.15
CA THR A 61 -12.23 -17.74 15.14
C THR A 61 -10.79 -18.17 14.78
N ARG A 62 -10.43 -18.10 13.50
CA ARG A 62 -9.14 -18.58 12.98
C ARG A 62 -8.19 -17.46 12.57
N GLN A 63 -8.72 -16.31 12.16
CA GLN A 63 -7.97 -15.22 11.52
C GLN A 63 -8.09 -13.88 12.27
N TYR A 64 -8.72 -13.85 13.45
CA TYR A 64 -8.74 -12.67 14.28
C TYR A 64 -7.67 -12.75 15.37
N TYR A 65 -6.79 -11.75 15.38
CA TYR A 65 -5.74 -11.62 16.38
C TYR A 65 -6.16 -10.62 17.45
N ASN A 66 -6.74 -11.14 18.52
CA ASN A 66 -6.99 -10.33 19.71
C ASN A 66 -5.67 -9.96 20.40
N ARG A 67 -5.75 -9.11 21.40
CA ARG A 67 -4.57 -8.64 22.13
C ARG A 67 -3.73 -9.77 22.71
N GLU A 68 -4.36 -10.79 23.27
CA GLU A 68 -3.68 -11.95 23.86
C GLU A 68 -2.88 -12.72 22.80
N ALA A 69 -3.51 -13.02 21.66
CA ALA A 69 -2.84 -13.71 20.55
C ALA A 69 -1.66 -12.89 19.97
N ILE A 70 -1.78 -11.56 19.96
CA ILE A 70 -0.69 -10.66 19.57
C ILE A 70 0.44 -10.73 20.59
N GLU A 71 0.15 -10.62 21.89
CA GLU A 71 1.14 -10.70 22.97
C GLU A 71 1.85 -12.05 23.01
N GLU A 72 1.14 -13.15 22.79
CA GLU A 72 1.71 -14.50 22.65
C GLU A 72 2.65 -14.60 21.42
N SER A 73 2.22 -14.05 20.28
CA SER A 73 3.05 -14.02 19.07
C SER A 73 4.33 -13.22 19.28
N LEU A 74 4.24 -12.07 19.97
CA LEU A 74 5.41 -11.27 20.34
C LEU A 74 6.32 -11.99 21.33
N ASP A 75 5.80 -12.76 22.28
CA ASP A 75 6.62 -13.58 23.19
C ASP A 75 7.42 -14.64 22.44
N VAL A 76 6.82 -15.25 21.40
CA VAL A 76 7.53 -16.19 20.52
C VAL A 76 8.66 -15.48 19.75
N ILE A 77 8.38 -14.29 19.19
CA ILE A 77 9.40 -13.47 18.50
C ILE A 77 10.53 -13.07 19.45
N LEU A 78 10.21 -12.57 20.63
CA LEU A 78 11.22 -12.20 21.63
C LEU A 78 12.09 -13.37 22.07
N LYS A 79 11.53 -14.57 22.24
CA LYS A 79 12.30 -15.80 22.50
C LYS A 79 13.25 -16.15 21.35
N LYS A 80 12.80 -15.98 20.08
CA LYS A 80 13.66 -16.20 18.90
C LYS A 80 14.81 -15.18 18.86
N ILE A 81 14.56 -13.93 19.20
CA ILE A 81 15.59 -12.90 19.28
C ILE A 81 16.58 -13.25 20.41
N CYS A 82 16.09 -13.61 21.61
CA CYS A 82 16.94 -14.02 22.74
C CYS A 82 17.88 -15.18 22.38
N ALA A 83 17.46 -16.09 21.54
CA ALA A 83 18.30 -17.20 21.09
C ALA A 83 19.46 -16.77 20.15
N GLN A 84 19.43 -15.53 19.66
CA GLN A 84 20.42 -14.98 18.73
C GLN A 84 21.33 -13.92 19.38
N VAL A 85 21.04 -13.50 20.61
CA VAL A 85 21.75 -12.44 21.31
C VAL A 85 22.04 -12.83 22.76
N ASP A 86 23.15 -12.34 23.30
CA ASP A 86 23.50 -12.53 24.72
C ASP A 86 22.67 -11.59 25.63
N SER A 87 22.28 -10.43 25.11
CA SER A 87 21.51 -9.41 25.84
C SER A 87 20.69 -8.56 24.86
N PHE A 88 19.50 -8.13 25.29
CA PHE A 88 18.70 -7.12 24.56
C PHE A 88 19.38 -5.75 24.47
N ASP A 89 20.38 -5.44 25.28
CA ASP A 89 21.17 -4.21 25.15
C ASP A 89 21.87 -4.10 23.80
N ASN A 90 22.07 -5.23 23.12
CA ASN A 90 22.62 -5.30 21.76
C ASN A 90 21.56 -5.30 20.66
N VAL A 91 20.29 -5.15 21.00
CA VAL A 91 19.19 -5.13 20.05
C VAL A 91 18.66 -3.71 19.87
N ILE A 92 18.46 -3.29 18.63
CA ILE A 92 17.80 -2.04 18.26
C ILE A 92 16.52 -2.37 17.49
N PHE A 93 15.38 -2.00 18.06
CA PHE A 93 14.10 -2.11 17.39
C PHE A 93 13.96 -0.96 16.41
N ALA A 94 14.07 -1.25 15.11
CA ALA A 94 14.00 -0.25 14.04
C ALA A 94 12.55 0.12 13.76
N ASN A 95 12.22 1.39 13.87
CA ASN A 95 10.90 1.94 13.57
C ASN A 95 10.98 2.93 12.40
N PRO A 96 11.00 2.47 11.14
CA PRO A 96 11.03 3.36 9.98
C PRO A 96 9.70 4.03 9.69
N GLN A 97 8.60 3.57 10.31
CA GLN A 97 7.24 4.06 10.06
C GLN A 97 6.93 5.27 10.97
N GLU A 98 7.12 6.49 10.46
CA GLU A 98 6.77 7.71 11.21
C GLU A 98 5.27 7.80 11.55
N GLN A 99 4.40 7.20 10.74
CA GLN A 99 2.94 7.25 10.87
C GLN A 99 2.28 5.87 11.02
N GLY A 100 3.04 4.79 11.14
CA GLY A 100 2.53 3.41 11.24
C GLY A 100 1.87 3.15 12.60
N ALA A 101 0.53 3.12 12.64
CA ALA A 101 -0.19 2.89 13.90
C ALA A 101 0.00 1.48 14.45
N SER A 102 0.06 0.45 13.59
CA SER A 102 0.23 -0.96 14.01
C SER A 102 1.61 -1.23 14.61
N GLN A 103 2.67 -0.82 13.93
CA GLN A 103 4.03 -1.01 14.43
C GLN A 103 4.25 -0.31 15.79
N LYS A 104 3.70 0.89 15.97
CA LYS A 104 3.76 1.60 17.24
C LYS A 104 3.10 0.81 18.37
N ILE A 105 1.93 0.24 18.13
CA ILE A 105 1.22 -0.59 19.13
C ILE A 105 2.05 -1.81 19.52
N LEU A 106 2.66 -2.50 18.54
CA LEU A 106 3.51 -3.65 18.79
C LEU A 106 4.73 -3.25 19.65
N TYR A 107 5.38 -2.13 19.34
CA TYR A 107 6.52 -1.65 20.08
C TYR A 107 6.16 -1.14 21.49
N ASP A 108 4.97 -0.57 21.68
CA ASP A 108 4.45 -0.24 23.01
C ASP A 108 4.26 -1.49 23.89
N ILE A 109 3.83 -2.60 23.30
CA ILE A 109 3.71 -3.89 24.00
C ILE A 109 5.11 -4.44 24.35
N ILE A 110 6.03 -4.44 23.39
CA ILE A 110 7.42 -4.92 23.59
C ILE A 110 8.13 -4.08 24.64
N SER A 111 7.98 -2.75 24.59
CA SER A 111 8.56 -1.83 25.57
C SER A 111 8.11 -2.14 27.00
N LYS A 112 6.82 -2.47 27.20
CA LYS A 112 6.32 -2.89 28.52
C LYS A 112 6.91 -4.22 28.99
N LYS A 113 7.19 -5.13 28.06
CA LYS A 113 7.78 -6.44 28.37
C LYS A 113 9.28 -6.36 28.68
N LEU A 114 10.03 -5.52 27.98
CA LEU A 114 11.48 -5.40 28.09
C LEU A 114 11.95 -4.29 29.05
N GLY A 115 11.09 -3.31 29.37
CA GLY A 115 11.43 -2.20 30.25
C GLY A 115 12.66 -1.41 29.74
N SER A 116 13.68 -1.26 30.57
CA SER A 116 14.91 -0.52 30.26
C SER A 116 15.78 -1.16 29.16
N ALA A 117 15.57 -2.43 28.84
CA ALA A 117 16.29 -3.12 27.77
C ALA A 117 15.70 -2.82 26.38
N PHE A 118 14.56 -2.13 26.30
CA PHE A 118 13.95 -1.75 25.03
C PHE A 118 14.65 -0.52 24.43
N ASN A 119 15.33 -0.72 23.31
CA ASN A 119 15.98 0.35 22.55
C ASN A 119 15.31 0.49 21.19
N ASN A 120 14.59 1.60 20.99
CA ASN A 120 13.88 1.90 19.75
C ASN A 120 14.54 3.09 19.03
N GLN A 121 14.86 2.93 17.73
CA GLN A 121 15.45 3.97 16.90
C GLN A 121 14.70 4.12 15.58
N CYS A 122 14.47 5.38 15.17
CA CYS A 122 13.72 5.71 13.95
C CYS A 122 14.63 6.13 12.77
N SER A 123 15.79 6.76 13.01
CA SER A 123 16.51 7.46 11.95
C SER A 123 18.02 7.33 11.94
N THR A 124 18.66 7.08 13.05
CA THR A 124 20.13 7.08 13.15
C THR A 124 20.65 5.71 13.58
N PHE A 125 21.28 5.00 12.65
CA PHE A 125 21.82 3.66 12.87
C PHE A 125 23.34 3.71 12.62
N THR A 126 24.14 3.71 13.68
CA THR A 126 25.60 3.93 13.58
C THR A 126 26.44 2.73 14.01
N GLU A 127 25.84 1.75 14.65
CA GLU A 127 26.56 0.64 15.27
C GLU A 127 26.37 -0.67 14.49
N SER A 128 27.39 -1.11 13.75
CA SER A 128 27.36 -2.39 13.01
C SER A 128 27.39 -3.63 13.91
N SER A 129 27.81 -3.48 15.18
CA SER A 129 27.83 -4.58 16.16
C SER A 129 26.43 -4.91 16.73
N LYS A 130 25.45 -4.04 16.55
CA LYS A 130 24.08 -4.24 17.02
C LYS A 130 23.29 -5.13 16.06
N ILE A 131 22.28 -5.77 16.62
CA ILE A 131 21.24 -6.47 15.87
C ILE A 131 20.05 -5.55 15.71
N TYR A 132 19.66 -5.33 14.48
CA TYR A 132 18.48 -4.54 14.13
C TYR A 132 17.27 -5.44 13.95
N VAL A 133 16.15 -5.07 14.54
CA VAL A 133 14.92 -5.85 14.49
C VAL A 133 13.79 -4.98 13.96
N TYR A 134 13.17 -5.41 12.89
CA TYR A 134 11.93 -4.83 12.35
C TYR A 134 10.77 -5.78 12.65
N ILE A 135 9.70 -5.27 13.26
CA ILE A 135 8.48 -6.05 13.56
C ILE A 135 7.29 -5.29 13.02
N ASP A 136 6.40 -5.98 12.31
CA ASP A 136 5.11 -5.45 11.88
C ASP A 136 4.00 -6.51 12.03
N ASP A 137 2.73 -6.11 11.93
CA ASP A 137 1.60 -7.02 12.17
C ASP A 137 1.37 -7.97 10.99
N GLY A 138 1.24 -7.46 9.78
CA GLY A 138 0.85 -8.30 8.66
C GLY A 138 1.46 -7.92 7.32
N LEU A 139 1.94 -8.93 6.60
CA LEU A 139 2.39 -8.81 5.22
C LEU A 139 1.29 -9.26 4.26
N TYR A 140 0.62 -8.31 3.60
CA TYR A 140 -0.45 -8.59 2.63
C TYR A 140 0.08 -8.58 1.20
N THR A 141 0.10 -7.43 0.52
CA THR A 141 0.66 -7.27 -0.83
C THR A 141 2.18 -7.02 -0.83
N GLY A 142 2.73 -6.68 0.34
CA GLY A 142 4.14 -6.39 0.52
C GLY A 142 4.62 -5.03 0.01
N GLY A 143 3.74 -4.19 -0.52
CA GLY A 143 4.13 -2.84 -0.97
C GLY A 143 4.73 -2.01 0.17
N ARG A 144 4.07 -1.97 1.32
CA ARG A 144 4.57 -1.28 2.52
C ARG A 144 5.90 -1.85 3.01
N ALA A 145 5.99 -3.19 3.11
CA ALA A 145 7.23 -3.87 3.51
C ALA A 145 8.42 -3.50 2.62
N ARG A 146 8.20 -3.44 1.30
CA ARG A 146 9.24 -3.00 0.35
C ARG A 146 9.72 -1.59 0.68
N THR A 147 8.81 -0.64 0.82
CA THR A 147 9.16 0.76 1.11
C THR A 147 9.93 0.88 2.42
N ASP A 148 9.40 0.33 3.49
CA ASP A 148 9.96 0.47 4.83
C ASP A 148 11.32 -0.24 4.96
N LEU A 149 11.43 -1.48 4.46
CA LEU A 149 12.67 -2.26 4.53
C LEU A 149 13.74 -1.72 3.59
N THR A 150 13.38 -1.22 2.40
CA THR A 150 14.34 -0.55 1.52
C THR A 150 14.93 0.69 2.21
N ALA A 151 14.07 1.55 2.75
CA ALA A 151 14.51 2.75 3.45
C ALA A 151 15.34 2.43 4.70
N LEU A 152 15.00 1.35 5.42
CA LEU A 152 15.77 0.89 6.58
C LEU A 152 17.17 0.39 6.15
N ILE A 153 17.23 -0.52 5.18
CA ILE A 153 18.49 -1.10 4.68
C ILE A 153 19.44 -0.02 4.16
N GLU A 154 18.93 1.02 3.51
CA GLU A 154 19.76 2.13 3.04
C GLU A 154 20.40 2.93 4.16
N ARG A 155 19.80 2.96 5.35
CA ARG A 155 20.28 3.68 6.53
C ARG A 155 21.16 2.85 7.46
N LEU A 156 21.08 1.51 7.37
CA LEU A 156 21.85 0.62 8.22
C LEU A 156 23.35 0.67 7.86
N PRO A 157 24.25 0.63 8.86
CA PRO A 157 25.69 0.51 8.60
C PRO A 157 26.02 -0.84 7.94
N PRO A 158 27.04 -0.88 7.05
CA PRO A 158 27.50 -2.13 6.47
C PRO A 158 27.92 -3.16 7.53
N ASN A 159 27.75 -4.44 7.22
CA ASN A 159 27.99 -5.59 8.10
C ASN A 159 27.04 -5.66 9.32
N SER A 160 25.90 -4.98 9.27
CA SER A 160 24.82 -5.14 10.25
C SER A 160 24.06 -6.44 10.03
N ARG A 161 23.35 -6.88 11.08
CA ARG A 161 22.36 -7.96 11.02
C ARG A 161 20.96 -7.39 11.20
N LEU A 162 20.03 -7.73 10.31
CA LEU A 162 18.64 -7.30 10.33
C LEU A 162 17.72 -8.52 10.42
N TYR A 163 16.92 -8.58 11.47
CA TYR A 163 15.84 -9.56 11.60
C TYR A 163 14.51 -8.90 11.31
N VAL A 164 13.72 -9.51 10.44
CA VAL A 164 12.41 -9.03 10.01
C VAL A 164 11.34 -10.02 10.46
N PHE A 165 10.43 -9.57 11.31
CA PHE A 165 9.35 -10.39 11.84
C PHE A 165 7.99 -9.81 11.47
N TYR A 166 7.08 -10.68 11.05
CA TYR A 166 5.67 -10.38 10.89
C TYR A 166 4.86 -11.36 11.74
N LEU A 167 3.77 -10.90 12.37
CA LEU A 167 2.88 -11.80 13.11
C LEU A 167 2.20 -12.79 12.16
N PHE A 168 1.84 -12.30 10.97
CA PHE A 168 1.31 -13.14 9.89
C PHE A 168 1.69 -12.56 8.51
N ALA A 169 1.64 -13.42 7.50
CA ALA A 169 1.97 -13.03 6.14
C ALA A 169 1.22 -13.85 5.10
N TYR A 170 1.02 -13.30 3.90
CA TYR A 170 0.50 -14.03 2.75
C TYR A 170 1.61 -14.59 1.88
N SER A 171 1.47 -15.84 1.46
CA SER A 171 2.51 -16.64 0.82
C SER A 171 3.15 -15.99 -0.41
N ASN A 172 2.35 -15.41 -1.30
CA ASN A 172 2.89 -14.76 -2.50
C ASN A 172 3.77 -13.54 -2.15
N ALA A 173 3.36 -12.77 -1.14
CA ALA A 173 4.15 -11.62 -0.68
C ALA A 173 5.44 -12.06 0.03
N CYS A 174 5.43 -13.19 0.77
CA CYS A 174 6.61 -13.72 1.45
C CYS A 174 7.76 -13.97 0.46
N SER A 175 7.55 -14.93 -0.44
CA SER A 175 8.59 -15.36 -1.38
C SER A 175 9.13 -14.21 -2.23
N TYR A 176 8.21 -13.40 -2.73
CA TYR A 176 8.55 -12.29 -3.59
C TYR A 176 9.36 -11.20 -2.87
N ARG A 177 8.89 -10.76 -1.69
CA ARG A 177 9.58 -9.69 -0.95
C ARG A 177 10.88 -10.14 -0.31
N GLU A 178 10.92 -11.39 0.14
CA GLU A 178 12.16 -11.98 0.67
C GLU A 178 13.28 -11.93 -0.36
N ASP A 179 13.02 -12.35 -1.60
CA ASP A 179 14.03 -12.34 -2.66
C ASP A 179 14.49 -10.90 -3.00
N GLN A 180 13.56 -9.98 -3.20
CA GLN A 180 13.89 -8.58 -3.50
C GLN A 180 14.72 -7.91 -2.40
N ILE A 181 14.25 -8.01 -1.16
CA ILE A 181 14.89 -7.34 -0.03
C ILE A 181 16.23 -7.99 0.30
N THR A 182 16.35 -9.31 0.17
CA THR A 182 17.61 -10.03 0.33
C THR A 182 18.66 -9.57 -0.67
N LYS A 183 18.30 -9.42 -1.95
CA LYS A 183 19.20 -8.88 -2.98
C LYS A 183 19.71 -7.48 -2.61
N LEU A 184 18.82 -6.61 -2.13
CA LEU A 184 19.21 -5.27 -1.69
C LEU A 184 20.14 -5.31 -0.48
N ALA A 185 19.83 -6.14 0.52
CA ALA A 185 20.63 -6.30 1.74
C ALA A 185 22.05 -6.81 1.41
N ILE A 186 22.18 -7.80 0.52
CA ILE A 186 23.48 -8.31 0.05
C ILE A 186 24.31 -7.19 -0.59
N ASN A 187 23.72 -6.38 -1.45
CA ASN A 187 24.41 -5.25 -2.09
C ASN A 187 24.92 -4.22 -1.07
N LYS A 188 24.26 -4.08 0.06
CA LYS A 188 24.65 -3.20 1.17
C LYS A 188 25.51 -3.89 2.24
N LYS A 189 25.87 -5.16 2.05
CA LYS A 189 26.61 -6.02 3.00
C LYS A 189 25.88 -6.15 4.35
N ILE A 190 24.57 -6.34 4.30
CA ILE A 190 23.71 -6.55 5.46
C ILE A 190 23.25 -8.01 5.46
N GLU A 191 23.42 -8.69 6.57
CA GLU A 191 22.85 -10.01 6.81
C GLU A 191 21.38 -9.84 7.18
N ILE A 192 20.45 -10.44 6.43
CA ILE A 192 19.02 -10.34 6.69
C ILE A 192 18.40 -11.70 6.90
N CYS A 193 17.47 -11.79 7.85
CA CYS A 193 16.70 -12.99 8.15
C CYS A 193 15.23 -12.62 8.32
N PHE A 194 14.35 -13.42 7.71
CA PHE A 194 12.89 -13.24 7.78
C PHE A 194 12.23 -14.33 8.62
N ASP A 195 11.19 -13.93 9.36
CA ASP A 195 10.27 -14.85 10.05
C ASP A 195 8.85 -14.32 9.84
N TRP A 196 8.06 -15.11 9.12
CA TRP A 196 6.72 -14.73 8.69
C TRP A 196 5.60 -15.09 9.67
N GLY A 197 5.94 -15.62 10.84
CA GLY A 197 4.93 -16.08 11.79
C GLY A 197 3.94 -17.06 11.15
N ARG A 198 2.65 -16.74 11.15
CA ARG A 198 1.64 -17.56 10.47
C ARG A 198 1.51 -17.19 9.01
N VAL A 199 1.68 -18.15 8.11
CA VAL A 199 1.53 -17.95 6.66
C VAL A 199 0.13 -18.34 6.21
N PHE A 200 -0.56 -17.40 5.53
CA PHE A 200 -1.82 -17.59 4.83
C PHE A 200 -1.57 -17.77 3.34
N TYR A 201 -2.30 -18.66 2.69
CA TYR A 201 -2.08 -19.01 1.29
C TYR A 201 -3.04 -18.22 0.38
N ASN A 202 -2.47 -17.46 -0.57
CA ASN A 202 -3.22 -16.65 -1.54
C ASN A 202 -2.84 -16.90 -3.00
N GLU A 203 -2.31 -18.07 -3.28
CA GLU A 203 -2.00 -18.50 -4.65
C GLU A 203 -3.30 -18.74 -5.44
N ARG A 204 -3.45 -18.03 -6.55
CA ARG A 204 -4.59 -18.18 -7.49
C ARG A 204 -4.30 -19.27 -8.52
N SER A 205 -4.11 -20.48 -8.07
CA SER A 205 -3.79 -21.63 -8.89
C SER A 205 -4.68 -22.81 -8.56
N TYR A 206 -5.03 -23.62 -9.57
CA TYR A 206 -5.71 -24.90 -9.35
C TYR A 206 -4.85 -25.89 -8.55
N LYS A 207 -3.52 -25.66 -8.50
CA LYS A 207 -2.56 -26.47 -7.73
C LYS A 207 -2.42 -26.00 -6.27
N ALA A 208 -2.98 -24.85 -5.91
CA ALA A 208 -2.85 -24.33 -4.56
C ALA A 208 -3.43 -25.32 -3.53
N LYS A 209 -2.68 -25.59 -2.45
CA LYS A 209 -3.05 -26.56 -1.41
C LYS A 209 -4.10 -25.99 -0.45
N SER A 210 -4.14 -24.68 -0.28
CA SER A 210 -5.07 -23.97 0.58
C SER A 210 -5.42 -22.63 -0.03
N ILE A 211 -6.57 -22.05 0.36
CA ILE A 211 -7.03 -20.72 -0.03
C ILE A 211 -7.47 -20.00 1.24
N ASP A 212 -6.74 -18.95 1.61
CA ASP A 212 -6.98 -18.16 2.82
C ASP A 212 -7.42 -16.72 2.48
N PHE A 213 -8.17 -16.55 1.38
CA PHE A 213 -8.69 -15.27 0.91
C PHE A 213 -10.01 -15.47 0.15
N VAL A 214 -10.82 -14.42 0.08
CA VAL A 214 -12.08 -14.43 -0.67
C VAL A 214 -11.76 -14.43 -2.16
N TRP A 215 -12.12 -15.50 -2.85
CA TRP A 215 -11.89 -15.66 -4.29
C TRP A 215 -13.18 -16.14 -4.97
N PRO A 216 -13.91 -15.24 -5.66
CA PRO A 216 -15.19 -15.56 -6.26
C PRO A 216 -15.11 -16.74 -7.22
N THR A 217 -16.09 -17.61 -7.18
CA THR A 217 -16.21 -18.71 -8.12
C THR A 217 -16.74 -18.21 -9.46
N ILE A 218 -16.62 -19.06 -10.50
CA ILE A 218 -17.13 -18.76 -11.83
C ILE A 218 -18.67 -18.57 -11.86
N LEU A 219 -19.38 -19.04 -10.85
CA LEU A 219 -20.83 -18.87 -10.74
C LEU A 219 -21.25 -17.41 -10.52
N ALA A 220 -20.36 -16.57 -9.97
CA ALA A 220 -20.59 -15.14 -9.88
C ALA A 220 -20.83 -14.47 -11.26
N ARG A 221 -20.37 -15.09 -12.35
CA ARG A 221 -20.61 -14.62 -13.74
C ARG A 221 -22.05 -14.79 -14.22
N LYS A 222 -22.95 -15.37 -13.43
CA LYS A 222 -24.39 -15.39 -13.73
C LYS A 222 -25.07 -14.04 -13.42
N ASP A 223 -24.42 -13.18 -12.65
CA ASP A 223 -24.94 -11.88 -12.25
C ASP A 223 -24.51 -10.80 -13.26
N GLU A 224 -25.49 -10.03 -13.76
CA GLU A 224 -25.28 -9.00 -14.77
C GLU A 224 -24.43 -7.82 -14.23
N ASP A 225 -24.58 -7.46 -12.96
CA ASP A 225 -23.79 -6.40 -12.31
C ASP A 225 -22.32 -6.83 -12.19
N VAL A 226 -22.08 -8.12 -11.91
CA VAL A 226 -20.71 -8.68 -11.86
C VAL A 226 -20.09 -8.65 -13.26
N LEU A 227 -20.82 -9.04 -14.30
CA LEU A 227 -20.34 -8.99 -15.69
C LEU A 227 -20.07 -7.56 -16.15
N ALA A 228 -20.93 -6.62 -15.82
CA ALA A 228 -20.74 -5.22 -16.16
C ALA A 228 -19.49 -4.64 -15.47
N TYR A 229 -19.30 -4.97 -14.19
CA TYR A 229 -18.11 -4.56 -13.44
C TYR A 229 -16.83 -5.23 -13.99
N GLU A 230 -16.88 -6.52 -14.34
CA GLU A 230 -15.78 -7.22 -15.01
C GLU A 230 -15.39 -6.53 -16.31
N ALA A 231 -16.37 -6.18 -17.16
CA ALA A 231 -16.13 -5.48 -18.42
C ALA A 231 -15.43 -4.12 -18.19
N LYS A 232 -15.92 -3.35 -17.21
CA LYS A 232 -15.29 -2.07 -16.79
C LYS A 232 -13.85 -2.26 -16.32
N LEU A 233 -13.57 -3.29 -15.52
CA LEU A 233 -12.21 -3.58 -15.06
C LEU A 233 -11.28 -3.97 -16.22
N ARG A 234 -11.77 -4.78 -17.16
CA ARG A 234 -10.99 -5.17 -18.34
C ARG A 234 -10.63 -3.98 -19.21
N GLU A 235 -11.56 -3.06 -19.40
CA GLU A 235 -11.33 -1.84 -20.17
C GLU A 235 -10.33 -0.90 -19.47
N THR A 236 -10.55 -0.61 -18.19
CA THR A 236 -9.76 0.37 -17.43
C THR A 236 -8.35 -0.12 -17.10
N GLN A 237 -8.15 -1.43 -16.91
CA GLN A 237 -6.88 -2.03 -16.53
C GLN A 237 -6.19 -2.81 -17.64
N LYS A 238 -6.79 -2.83 -18.86
CA LYS A 238 -6.31 -3.61 -20.00
C LYS A 238 -6.06 -5.08 -19.68
N ALA A 239 -6.80 -5.62 -18.70
CA ALA A 239 -6.68 -7.00 -18.29
C ALA A 239 -7.34 -7.92 -19.32
N ASN A 240 -6.58 -8.84 -19.89
CA ASN A 240 -7.11 -9.83 -20.84
C ASN A 240 -8.03 -10.83 -20.14
N TYR A 241 -7.89 -11.03 -18.83
CA TYR A 241 -8.71 -11.95 -18.04
C TYR A 241 -8.75 -11.50 -16.57
N LEU A 242 -9.84 -11.87 -15.90
CA LEU A 242 -9.95 -11.81 -14.45
C LEU A 242 -10.04 -13.23 -13.94
N TYR A 243 -9.33 -13.48 -12.85
CA TYR A 243 -9.28 -14.81 -12.28
C TYR A 243 -10.52 -15.07 -11.42
N TYR A 244 -11.24 -16.13 -11.75
CA TYR A 244 -12.24 -16.74 -10.89
C TYR A 244 -11.70 -18.06 -10.33
N ASN A 245 -12.17 -18.44 -9.16
CA ASN A 245 -11.91 -19.77 -8.66
C ASN A 245 -12.67 -20.78 -9.51
N SER A 246 -11.92 -21.50 -10.35
CA SER A 246 -12.46 -22.58 -11.20
C SER A 246 -12.35 -23.96 -10.57
N CYS A 247 -11.79 -24.05 -9.36
CA CYS A 247 -11.56 -25.34 -8.69
C CYS A 247 -12.87 -25.83 -8.10
N ALA A 248 -13.44 -26.87 -8.71
CA ALA A 248 -14.58 -27.62 -8.18
C ALA A 248 -14.22 -28.55 -7.00
N TYR A 249 -12.97 -28.51 -6.53
CA TYR A 249 -12.49 -29.41 -5.47
C TYR A 249 -12.39 -28.67 -4.15
N GLN A 250 -13.06 -29.23 -3.13
CA GLN A 250 -12.82 -28.87 -1.75
C GLN A 250 -11.33 -29.00 -1.43
N LYS A 251 -10.71 -27.91 -1.07
CA LYS A 251 -9.38 -27.96 -0.48
C LYS A 251 -9.56 -28.25 0.99
N GLU A 252 -8.89 -29.28 1.48
CA GLU A 252 -9.05 -29.80 2.86
C GLU A 252 -8.82 -28.74 3.96
N ASN A 253 -8.22 -27.59 3.62
CA ASN A 253 -7.86 -26.52 4.55
C ASN A 253 -8.21 -25.13 4.02
N GLY A 254 -9.35 -24.96 3.36
CA GLY A 254 -9.83 -23.66 2.91
C GLY A 254 -10.18 -22.71 4.06
N MET A 255 -10.25 -21.40 3.76
CA MET A 255 -10.67 -20.38 4.71
C MET A 255 -12.11 -20.60 5.20
N PHE A 256 -13.01 -21.00 4.30
CA PHE A 256 -14.42 -21.28 4.58
C PHE A 256 -14.64 -22.75 4.95
N SER A 257 -15.76 -23.03 5.61
CA SER A 257 -16.09 -24.36 6.13
C SER A 257 -16.38 -25.39 5.02
N SER A 258 -16.85 -24.91 3.85
CA SER A 258 -17.20 -25.75 2.70
C SER A 258 -17.08 -24.96 1.39
N TYR A 259 -17.10 -25.68 0.27
CA TYR A 259 -17.12 -25.06 -1.05
C TYR A 259 -18.41 -24.27 -1.32
N ASP A 260 -19.57 -24.78 -0.89
CA ASP A 260 -20.85 -24.09 -1.00
C ASP A 260 -20.83 -22.77 -0.21
N ALA A 261 -20.26 -22.78 0.98
CA ALA A 261 -20.06 -21.59 1.79
C ALA A 261 -19.12 -20.58 1.12
N GLU A 262 -17.98 -21.04 0.58
CA GLU A 262 -17.05 -20.19 -0.19
C GLU A 262 -17.76 -19.54 -1.38
N GLU A 263 -18.55 -20.32 -2.12
CA GLU A 263 -19.27 -19.84 -3.29
C GLU A 263 -20.30 -18.76 -2.92
N ARG A 264 -21.16 -19.04 -1.92
CA ARG A 264 -22.24 -18.14 -1.51
C ARG A 264 -21.70 -16.86 -0.86
N VAL A 265 -20.79 -17.00 0.10
CA VAL A 265 -20.21 -15.82 0.81
C VAL A 265 -19.32 -15.02 -0.14
N GLY A 266 -18.50 -15.68 -0.95
CA GLY A 266 -17.67 -15.03 -1.94
C GLY A 266 -18.47 -14.23 -2.97
N TYR A 267 -19.59 -14.80 -3.45
CA TYR A 267 -20.52 -14.11 -4.34
C TYR A 267 -21.20 -12.93 -3.64
N ALA A 268 -21.74 -13.11 -2.44
CA ALA A 268 -22.39 -12.03 -1.69
C ALA A 268 -21.41 -10.86 -1.44
N PHE A 269 -20.19 -11.16 -1.00
CA PHE A 269 -19.17 -10.12 -0.78
C PHE A 269 -18.78 -9.39 -2.06
N LEU A 270 -18.67 -10.10 -3.18
CA LEU A 270 -18.42 -9.50 -4.49
C LEU A 270 -19.58 -8.59 -4.92
N LYS A 271 -20.81 -9.11 -4.90
CA LYS A 271 -22.05 -8.40 -5.32
C LYS A 271 -22.22 -7.08 -4.56
N TYR A 272 -22.16 -7.13 -3.23
CA TYR A 272 -22.33 -5.94 -2.40
C TYR A 272 -21.11 -5.03 -2.43
N GLY A 273 -19.91 -5.57 -2.57
CA GLY A 273 -18.70 -4.80 -2.80
C GLY A 273 -18.74 -4.01 -4.11
N ILE A 274 -19.31 -4.57 -5.20
CA ILE A 274 -19.56 -3.88 -6.47
C ILE A 274 -20.57 -2.74 -6.28
N LYS A 275 -21.66 -2.97 -5.52
CA LYS A 275 -22.63 -1.90 -5.20
C LYS A 275 -21.95 -0.73 -4.48
N ILE A 276 -21.07 -1.01 -3.52
CA ILE A 276 -20.27 0.02 -2.85
C ILE A 276 -19.35 0.73 -3.85
N CYS A 277 -18.58 0.01 -4.66
CA CYS A 277 -17.68 0.59 -5.67
C CYS A 277 -18.43 1.51 -6.67
N ASN A 278 -19.61 1.13 -7.11
CA ASN A 278 -20.42 1.91 -8.04
C ASN A 278 -20.90 3.24 -7.41
N GLN A 279 -21.16 3.26 -6.10
CA GLN A 279 -21.51 4.51 -5.39
C GLN A 279 -20.28 5.40 -5.16
N LEU A 280 -19.09 4.78 -5.01
CA LEU A 280 -17.85 5.53 -4.84
C LEU A 280 -17.37 6.16 -6.15
N ASN A 281 -17.81 5.65 -7.30
CA ASN A 281 -17.43 6.10 -8.64
C ASN A 281 -15.91 6.26 -8.85
N LYS A 282 -15.09 5.38 -8.23
CA LYS A 282 -13.63 5.45 -8.24
C LYS A 282 -12.99 4.14 -8.65
N SER A 283 -12.00 4.24 -9.53
CA SER A 283 -11.32 3.07 -10.12
C SER A 283 -10.33 2.38 -9.19
N THR A 284 -9.90 3.01 -8.10
CA THR A 284 -8.94 2.44 -7.13
C THR A 284 -9.56 1.45 -6.16
N PHE A 285 -10.85 1.61 -5.85
CA PHE A 285 -11.52 0.66 -4.96
C PHE A 285 -11.89 -0.62 -5.71
N ARG A 286 -11.63 -1.75 -5.08
CA ARG A 286 -12.02 -3.07 -5.53
C ARG A 286 -13.04 -3.66 -4.56
N PRO A 287 -14.05 -4.37 -5.04
CA PRO A 287 -15.09 -4.95 -4.18
C PRO A 287 -14.52 -5.86 -3.09
N LEU A 288 -13.46 -6.59 -3.40
CA LEU A 288 -12.80 -7.50 -2.46
C LEU A 288 -11.51 -6.93 -1.85
N GLY A 289 -11.35 -5.60 -1.84
CA GLY A 289 -10.24 -4.92 -1.21
C GLY A 289 -9.11 -4.51 -2.16
N LEU A 290 -8.21 -3.66 -1.66
CA LEU A 290 -7.11 -3.11 -2.43
C LEU A 290 -6.17 -4.23 -2.91
N THR A 291 -5.75 -4.12 -4.17
CA THR A 291 -4.72 -4.98 -4.77
C THR A 291 -4.10 -4.27 -5.96
N THR A 292 -2.85 -4.57 -6.28
CA THR A 292 -2.15 -4.05 -7.46
C THR A 292 -2.59 -4.78 -8.74
N PRO A 293 -2.64 -6.14 -8.77
CA PRO A 293 -3.02 -6.85 -9.98
C PRO A 293 -4.47 -6.60 -10.40
N PRO A 294 -4.77 -6.64 -11.73
CA PRO A 294 -6.12 -6.61 -12.23
C PRO A 294 -6.95 -7.77 -11.69
N SER A 295 -7.84 -7.48 -10.74
CA SER A 295 -8.71 -8.47 -10.12
C SER A 295 -9.87 -7.79 -9.39
N PHE A 296 -10.80 -8.58 -8.86
CA PHE A 296 -11.87 -8.06 -8.00
C PHE A 296 -11.38 -7.57 -6.62
N GLY A 297 -10.13 -7.83 -6.29
CA GLY A 297 -9.52 -7.44 -5.03
C GLY A 297 -8.65 -8.52 -4.42
N PHE A 298 -8.00 -8.21 -3.30
CA PHE A 298 -7.12 -9.13 -2.58
C PHE A 298 -7.92 -10.19 -1.80
N GLY A 299 -8.95 -9.79 -1.07
CA GLY A 299 -9.86 -10.71 -0.37
C GLY A 299 -9.39 -11.19 1.01
N SER A 300 -8.48 -10.50 1.68
CA SER A 300 -8.04 -10.85 3.04
C SER A 300 -9.18 -10.71 4.05
N LEU A 301 -9.28 -11.64 5.02
CA LEU A 301 -10.18 -11.50 6.17
C LEU A 301 -9.43 -11.50 7.52
N VAL A 302 -8.11 -11.45 7.49
CA VAL A 302 -7.31 -11.33 8.71
C VAL A 302 -7.47 -9.96 9.32
N ALA A 303 -7.77 -9.94 10.62
CA ALA A 303 -7.92 -8.72 11.39
C ALA A 303 -7.22 -8.82 12.75
N THR A 304 -6.88 -7.68 13.32
CA THR A 304 -6.32 -7.53 14.67
C THR A 304 -7.26 -6.70 15.54
N ASP A 305 -7.08 -6.69 16.85
CA ASP A 305 -7.85 -5.84 17.78
C ASP A 305 -7.78 -4.34 17.45
N TYR A 306 -6.82 -3.90 16.68
CA TYR A 306 -6.62 -2.47 16.38
C TYR A 306 -6.80 -2.11 14.91
N ASN A 307 -6.86 -3.07 14.01
CA ASN A 307 -7.01 -2.77 12.59
C ASN A 307 -7.46 -3.96 11.74
N ILE A 308 -8.11 -3.64 10.61
CA ILE A 308 -8.30 -4.54 9.48
C ILE A 308 -7.64 -3.90 8.25
N SER A 309 -7.03 -4.71 7.39
CA SER A 309 -6.37 -4.20 6.18
C SER A 309 -7.40 -3.66 5.17
N ASN A 310 -7.00 -2.67 4.37
CA ASN A 310 -7.76 -2.24 3.19
C ASN A 310 -7.77 -3.28 2.06
N THR A 311 -6.98 -4.35 2.18
CA THR A 311 -7.01 -5.53 1.31
C THR A 311 -8.21 -6.45 1.59
N ALA A 312 -8.96 -6.21 2.67
CA ALA A 312 -10.19 -6.94 2.98
C ALA A 312 -11.36 -6.47 2.09
N PRO A 313 -12.37 -7.32 1.85
CA PRO A 313 -13.58 -6.93 1.13
C PRO A 313 -14.24 -5.68 1.71
N LEU A 314 -14.68 -4.76 0.85
CA LEU A 314 -15.29 -3.50 1.27
C LEU A 314 -16.48 -3.71 2.21
N VAL A 315 -17.27 -4.74 2.00
CA VAL A 315 -18.43 -5.07 2.84
C VAL A 315 -18.07 -5.31 4.31
N VAL A 316 -16.80 -5.61 4.61
CA VAL A 316 -16.34 -5.84 5.98
C VAL A 316 -15.94 -4.54 6.67
N TRP A 317 -15.29 -3.62 5.99
CA TRP A 317 -14.65 -2.48 6.65
C TRP A 317 -15.06 -1.10 6.13
N TRP A 318 -15.62 -1.00 4.90
CA TRP A 318 -16.04 0.27 4.34
C TRP A 318 -17.32 0.76 4.99
N GLY A 319 -17.42 2.06 5.21
CA GLY A 319 -18.67 2.66 5.66
C GLY A 319 -18.56 3.46 6.95
N SER A 320 -19.71 3.82 7.49
CA SER A 320 -19.85 4.61 8.72
C SER A 320 -20.72 3.89 9.75
N LEU A 321 -20.37 4.02 11.04
CA LEU A 321 -21.23 3.63 12.14
C LEU A 321 -22.35 4.66 12.42
N GLU A 322 -22.24 5.86 11.84
CA GLU A 322 -23.20 6.96 12.03
C GLU A 322 -24.30 6.92 10.97
N GLU A 323 -25.55 6.95 11.41
CA GLU A 323 -26.73 6.91 10.53
C GLU A 323 -26.96 8.24 9.78
N SER A 324 -26.38 9.32 10.27
CA SER A 324 -26.50 10.66 9.67
C SER A 324 -25.54 10.91 8.52
N ASP A 325 -24.67 9.96 8.20
CA ASP A 325 -23.70 10.10 7.12
C ASP A 325 -24.37 9.75 5.77
N ASN A 326 -24.93 10.77 5.13
CA ASN A 326 -25.58 10.64 3.81
C ASN A 326 -24.59 10.64 2.63
N GLY A 327 -23.28 10.67 2.93
CA GLY A 327 -22.24 10.63 1.91
C GLY A 327 -21.90 9.21 1.43
N PRO A 328 -20.99 9.07 0.48
CA PRO A 328 -20.53 7.77 -0.02
C PRO A 328 -19.89 6.86 1.05
N VAL A 329 -19.45 7.42 2.18
CA VAL A 329 -19.02 6.63 3.34
C VAL A 329 -20.22 6.03 4.07
N GLY A 330 -21.35 6.72 4.11
CA GLY A 330 -22.59 6.23 4.72
C GLY A 330 -23.37 5.21 3.90
N CYS A 331 -22.92 4.88 2.70
CA CYS A 331 -23.59 3.92 1.81
C CYS A 331 -23.58 2.47 2.34
N TRP A 332 -22.76 2.18 3.33
CA TRP A 332 -22.61 0.86 3.92
C TRP A 332 -22.32 0.94 5.43
N TYR A 333 -22.75 -0.03 6.19
CA TYR A 333 -22.48 -0.18 7.61
C TYR A 333 -21.44 -1.30 7.81
N PRO A 334 -20.21 -1.01 8.27
CA PRO A 334 -19.13 -1.98 8.32
C PRO A 334 -19.21 -2.91 9.55
N LEU A 335 -18.70 -4.14 9.41
CA LEU A 335 -18.47 -5.04 10.56
C LEU A 335 -17.26 -4.57 11.39
N LEU A 336 -16.15 -4.23 10.74
CA LEU A 336 -14.88 -3.80 11.35
C LEU A 336 -14.44 -2.46 10.74
N PRO A 337 -14.95 -1.32 11.24
CA PRO A 337 -14.70 -0.01 10.65
C PRO A 337 -13.22 0.40 10.78
N ARG A 338 -12.61 0.89 9.71
CA ARG A 338 -11.24 1.42 9.72
C ARG A 338 -11.18 2.83 10.30
N ARG A 339 -9.98 3.24 10.80
CA ARG A 339 -9.74 4.57 11.35
C ARG A 339 -9.94 5.70 10.32
N ASP A 340 -9.60 5.43 9.07
CA ASP A 340 -9.37 6.47 8.07
C ASP A 340 -10.44 6.55 6.98
N ASN A 341 -11.61 5.89 7.15
CA ASN A 341 -12.66 5.92 6.13
C ASN A 341 -13.07 7.36 5.77
N LYS A 342 -13.22 8.27 6.74
CA LYS A 342 -13.52 9.68 6.48
C LYS A 342 -12.34 10.44 5.86
N LYS A 343 -11.12 10.16 6.29
CA LYS A 343 -9.91 10.73 5.68
C LYS A 343 -9.69 10.17 4.29
N LEU A 344 -9.82 8.85 4.12
CA LEU A 344 -9.71 8.21 2.82
C LEU A 344 -10.73 8.80 1.84
N TYR A 345 -11.97 9.05 2.29
CA TYR A 345 -13.01 9.67 1.47
C TYR A 345 -12.80 11.18 1.27
N SER A 346 -12.36 11.93 2.27
CA SER A 346 -12.07 13.37 2.12
C SER A 346 -10.83 13.61 1.26
N TYR A 347 -9.85 12.72 1.29
CA TYR A 347 -8.79 12.66 0.28
C TYR A 347 -9.39 12.47 -1.11
N VAL A 348 -10.28 11.52 -1.24
CA VAL A 348 -10.98 11.15 -2.46
C VAL A 348 -11.90 12.28 -2.96
N ALA A 349 -12.56 13.04 -2.10
CA ALA A 349 -13.44 14.16 -2.45
C ALA A 349 -12.69 15.49 -2.67
N ALA A 350 -11.59 15.71 -1.96
CA ALA A 350 -10.72 16.86 -2.21
C ALA A 350 -10.01 16.77 -3.56
N GLU A 351 -9.91 15.56 -4.12
CA GLU A 351 -9.33 15.30 -5.45
C GLU A 351 -10.21 15.71 -6.61
N GLU A 352 -11.52 15.63 -6.49
CA GLU A 352 -12.41 16.14 -7.51
C GLU A 352 -12.28 17.66 -7.69
N SER A 353 -11.70 18.37 -6.70
CA SER A 353 -11.56 19.83 -6.74
C SER A 353 -10.15 20.37 -6.97
N ALA A 354 -9.07 19.63 -6.72
CA ALA A 354 -7.75 20.26 -6.58
C ALA A 354 -6.68 19.91 -7.62
N ALA A 355 -6.64 18.74 -8.21
CA ALA A 355 -5.53 18.34 -9.08
C ALA A 355 -5.95 17.47 -10.28
N SER A 356 -6.82 17.95 -11.15
CA SER A 356 -6.88 17.36 -12.48
C SER A 356 -5.62 17.79 -13.25
N ILE A 357 -5.01 16.87 -13.99
CA ILE A 357 -3.90 17.19 -14.91
C ILE A 357 -4.26 18.38 -15.79
N ARG A 358 -5.51 18.47 -16.21
CA ARG A 358 -6.04 19.57 -17.00
C ARG A 358 -5.89 20.94 -16.31
N SER A 359 -6.14 21.02 -15.00
CA SER A 359 -5.99 22.27 -14.23
C SER A 359 -4.52 22.64 -13.99
N CYS A 360 -3.64 21.64 -13.88
CA CYS A 360 -2.21 21.84 -13.63
C CYS A 360 -1.37 22.00 -14.91
N THR A 361 -1.91 21.62 -16.08
CA THR A 361 -1.20 21.69 -17.38
C THR A 361 -0.55 23.06 -17.67
N PRO A 362 -1.20 24.22 -17.45
CA PRO A 362 -0.55 25.52 -17.70
C PRO A 362 0.70 25.75 -16.84
N ILE A 363 0.66 25.31 -15.58
CA ILE A 363 1.79 25.43 -14.63
C ILE A 363 2.91 24.50 -15.09
N LEU A 364 2.57 23.25 -15.39
CA LEU A 364 3.54 22.24 -15.84
C LEU A 364 4.25 22.65 -17.13
N LYS A 365 3.53 23.21 -18.11
CA LYS A 365 4.10 23.74 -19.36
C LYS A 365 5.02 24.94 -19.09
N THR A 366 4.66 25.81 -18.16
CA THR A 366 5.53 26.95 -17.80
C THR A 366 6.81 26.45 -17.14
N VAL A 367 6.74 25.52 -16.19
CA VAL A 367 7.94 24.92 -15.57
C VAL A 367 8.80 24.21 -16.60
N TYR A 368 8.17 23.48 -17.53
CA TYR A 368 8.91 22.79 -18.62
C TYR A 368 9.68 23.77 -19.50
N ARG A 369 9.02 24.84 -19.97
CA ARG A 369 9.67 25.89 -20.78
C ARG A 369 10.87 26.50 -20.05
N LEU A 370 10.66 26.91 -18.79
CA LEU A 370 11.74 27.49 -17.97
C LEU A 370 12.88 26.50 -17.70
N ALA A 371 12.58 25.20 -17.56
CA ALA A 371 13.59 24.17 -17.40
C ALA A 371 14.40 23.94 -18.68
N VAL A 372 13.79 24.07 -19.87
CA VAL A 372 14.49 24.00 -21.16
C VAL A 372 15.42 25.20 -21.31
N GLU A 373 14.94 26.42 -21.01
CA GLU A 373 15.72 27.64 -21.06
C GLU A 373 16.94 27.60 -20.10
N GLU A 374 16.71 27.15 -18.85
CA GLU A 374 17.78 26.98 -17.86
C GLU A 374 18.84 25.97 -18.33
N TYR A 375 18.40 24.83 -18.93
CA TYR A 375 19.30 23.84 -19.49
C TYR A 375 20.12 24.41 -20.66
N GLN A 376 19.51 25.15 -21.59
CA GLN A 376 20.20 25.78 -22.73
C GLN A 376 21.25 26.79 -22.27
N ASN A 377 20.88 27.66 -21.33
CA ASN A 377 21.78 28.63 -20.72
C ASN A 377 23.01 27.96 -20.07
N GLU A 378 22.80 26.84 -19.39
CA GLU A 378 23.91 26.10 -18.77
C GLU A 378 24.82 25.41 -19.81
N CYS A 379 24.22 24.89 -20.89
CA CYS A 379 24.98 24.34 -22.02
C CYS A 379 25.86 25.41 -22.72
N GLU A 380 25.34 26.62 -22.90
CA GLU A 380 26.07 27.74 -23.46
C GLU A 380 27.24 28.16 -22.56
N ARG A 381 26.96 28.35 -21.26
CA ARG A 381 28.00 28.65 -20.25
C ARG A 381 29.10 27.56 -20.20
N SER A 382 28.71 26.29 -20.34
CA SER A 382 29.68 25.19 -20.37
C SER A 382 30.54 25.18 -21.62
N ARG A 383 30.00 25.58 -22.79
CA ARG A 383 30.77 25.72 -24.03
C ARG A 383 31.76 26.87 -23.95
N GLU A 384 31.38 27.99 -23.35
CA GLU A 384 32.27 29.13 -23.12
C GLU A 384 33.42 28.78 -22.17
N ARG A 385 33.15 27.97 -21.11
CA ARG A 385 34.17 27.50 -20.17
C ARG A 385 35.14 26.48 -20.77
N THR A 386 34.71 25.64 -21.72
CA THR A 386 35.60 24.65 -22.39
C THR A 386 36.52 25.26 -23.45
N GLY A 387 36.29 26.49 -23.89
CA GLY A 387 37.18 27.25 -24.78
C GLY A 387 38.45 27.80 -24.10
N GLU A 388 38.46 27.87 -22.76
CA GLU A 388 39.63 28.26 -21.96
C GLU A 388 40.13 27.06 -21.16
N HIS A 389 41.30 26.50 -21.52
CA HIS A 389 42.02 25.52 -20.71
C HIS A 389 42.45 26.14 -19.36
N ARG A 390 41.59 26.25 -18.43
CA ARG A 390 41.93 26.49 -17.03
C ARG A 390 41.53 25.27 -16.20
N VAL A 391 42.51 24.64 -15.59
CA VAL A 391 42.33 23.72 -14.47
C VAL A 391 41.67 24.55 -13.36
N VAL A 392 40.37 24.39 -13.17
CA VAL A 392 39.62 25.06 -12.09
C VAL A 392 39.97 24.35 -10.79
N ASP A 393 40.73 25.03 -9.95
CA ASP A 393 40.96 24.63 -8.56
C ASP A 393 39.60 24.64 -7.86
N LEU A 394 39.12 23.46 -7.50
CA LEU A 394 37.83 23.26 -6.81
C LEU A 394 37.72 24.00 -5.45
N MET A 395 38.85 24.49 -4.93
CA MET A 395 38.91 25.26 -3.68
C MET A 395 38.63 26.76 -3.86
N SER A 396 38.57 27.27 -5.11
CA SER A 396 38.32 28.69 -5.39
C SER A 396 36.92 29.00 -5.96
N LEU A 397 35.96 28.07 -5.84
CA LEU A 397 34.58 28.33 -6.21
C LEU A 397 34.02 29.44 -5.31
N ASP A 398 33.88 30.63 -5.87
CA ASP A 398 33.36 31.78 -5.16
C ASP A 398 31.88 31.55 -4.84
N LEU A 399 31.60 31.20 -3.57
CA LEU A 399 30.27 31.00 -3.05
C LEU A 399 29.32 32.17 -3.33
N LYS A 400 29.87 33.38 -3.53
CA LYS A 400 29.10 34.57 -3.90
C LYS A 400 28.57 34.48 -5.33
N LEU A 401 29.34 33.97 -6.30
CA LEU A 401 28.91 33.74 -7.68
C LEU A 401 27.77 32.71 -7.74
N LEU A 402 27.87 31.62 -6.98
CA LEU A 402 26.81 30.60 -6.88
C LEU A 402 25.53 31.15 -6.23
N VAL A 403 25.65 32.08 -5.30
CA VAL A 403 24.49 32.75 -4.64
C VAL A 403 23.86 33.78 -5.58
N GLU A 404 24.65 34.51 -6.39
CA GLU A 404 24.13 35.46 -7.38
C GLU A 404 23.47 34.76 -8.57
N GLU A 405 24.05 33.65 -9.08
CA GLU A 405 23.42 32.81 -10.12
C GLU A 405 22.05 32.26 -9.67
N ARG A 406 21.91 31.83 -8.42
CA ARG A 406 20.62 31.41 -7.86
C ARG A 406 19.57 32.52 -7.78
N LYS A 407 20.00 33.77 -7.56
CA LYS A 407 19.09 34.92 -7.48
C LYS A 407 18.55 35.35 -8.86
N GLN A 408 19.19 34.97 -9.94
CA GLN A 408 18.81 35.34 -11.31
C GLN A 408 18.02 34.26 -12.05
N SER A 409 17.84 33.04 -11.50
CA SER A 409 17.10 31.97 -12.18
C SER A 409 15.61 32.25 -12.20
N GLU A 410 15.05 32.41 -13.39
CA GLU A 410 13.60 32.54 -13.59
C GLU A 410 12.85 31.28 -13.18
N LEU A 411 13.44 30.10 -13.43
CA LEU A 411 12.88 28.82 -12.99
C LEU A 411 12.69 28.77 -11.46
N LEU A 412 13.75 29.10 -10.70
CA LEU A 412 13.66 29.10 -9.24
C LEU A 412 12.65 30.13 -8.71
N SER A 413 12.68 31.32 -9.31
CA SER A 413 11.75 32.40 -8.97
C SER A 413 10.30 32.00 -9.21
N TYR A 414 10.02 31.33 -10.33
CA TYR A 414 8.70 30.82 -10.65
C TYR A 414 8.26 29.71 -9.67
N LEU A 415 9.14 28.72 -9.40
CA LEU A 415 8.84 27.65 -8.44
C LEU A 415 8.50 28.21 -7.05
N LEU A 416 9.24 29.21 -6.59
CA LEU A 416 8.98 29.90 -5.31
C LEU A 416 7.67 30.71 -5.32
N SER A 417 7.20 31.16 -6.48
CA SER A 417 5.93 31.90 -6.62
C SER A 417 4.70 31.00 -6.53
N LEU A 418 4.83 29.70 -6.90
CA LEU A 418 3.72 28.75 -6.86
C LEU A 418 3.16 28.59 -5.44
N ASN A 419 1.87 28.30 -5.32
CA ASN A 419 1.33 27.81 -4.04
C ASN A 419 1.88 26.40 -3.74
N PHE A 420 1.76 25.99 -2.48
CA PHE A 420 2.40 24.74 -2.05
C PHE A 420 1.80 23.51 -2.73
N GLU A 421 0.49 23.47 -2.99
CA GLU A 421 -0.18 22.35 -3.66
C GLU A 421 0.28 22.21 -5.13
N ASN A 422 0.38 23.31 -5.85
CA ASN A 422 0.91 23.30 -7.22
C ASN A 422 2.38 22.86 -7.27
N LEU A 423 3.17 23.22 -6.26
CA LEU A 423 4.55 22.81 -6.17
C LEU A 423 4.70 21.30 -5.95
N LYS A 424 3.84 20.71 -5.09
CA LYS A 424 3.76 19.27 -4.91
C LYS A 424 3.43 18.56 -6.21
N VAL A 425 2.47 19.09 -6.99
CA VAL A 425 2.12 18.53 -8.31
C VAL A 425 3.31 18.57 -9.26
N VAL A 426 4.02 19.70 -9.36
CA VAL A 426 5.22 19.81 -10.22
C VAL A 426 6.27 18.76 -9.83
N GLN A 427 6.54 18.60 -8.55
CA GLN A 427 7.50 17.64 -8.05
C GLN A 427 7.07 16.21 -8.31
N THR A 428 5.79 15.90 -8.12
CA THR A 428 5.22 14.58 -8.41
C THR A 428 5.35 14.23 -9.89
N VAL A 429 4.98 15.16 -10.78
CA VAL A 429 5.10 14.97 -12.22
C VAL A 429 6.56 14.77 -12.63
N MET A 430 7.50 15.49 -12.01
CA MET A 430 8.93 15.25 -12.21
C MET A 430 9.34 13.81 -11.84
N TYR A 431 8.87 13.29 -10.71
CA TYR A 431 9.18 11.92 -10.27
C TYR A 431 8.50 10.87 -11.15
N ILE A 432 7.25 11.09 -11.59
CA ILE A 432 6.60 10.23 -12.58
C ILE A 432 7.48 10.09 -13.83
N GLY A 433 7.97 11.19 -14.38
CA GLY A 433 8.82 11.14 -15.57
C GLY A 433 10.20 10.53 -15.34
N ARG A 434 10.68 10.51 -14.09
CA ARG A 434 11.95 9.88 -13.74
C ARG A 434 11.81 8.37 -13.53
N ASP A 435 10.79 7.95 -12.82
CA ASP A 435 10.75 6.62 -12.18
C ASP A 435 9.61 5.72 -12.68
N TYR A 436 8.57 6.25 -13.36
CA TYR A 436 7.36 5.50 -13.71
C TYR A 436 7.65 4.27 -14.58
N GLU A 437 8.43 4.41 -15.64
CA GLU A 437 8.76 3.30 -16.53
C GLU A 437 9.60 2.22 -15.82
N THR A 438 10.52 2.62 -14.94
CA THR A 438 11.34 1.71 -14.15
C THR A 438 10.48 0.97 -13.11
N MET A 439 9.53 1.67 -12.51
CA MET A 439 8.61 1.08 -11.54
C MET A 439 7.70 0.04 -12.19
N LEU A 440 7.18 0.33 -13.39
CA LEU A 440 6.39 -0.64 -14.15
C LEU A 440 7.22 -1.86 -14.56
N GLN A 441 8.46 -1.67 -15.02
CA GLN A 441 9.36 -2.79 -15.34
C GLN A 441 9.58 -3.68 -14.13
N THR A 442 9.83 -3.11 -12.95
CA THR A 442 10.00 -3.90 -11.71
C THR A 442 8.71 -4.56 -11.22
N GLU A 443 7.54 -3.99 -11.51
CA GLU A 443 6.25 -4.62 -11.16
C GLU A 443 5.90 -5.78 -12.09
N PHE A 444 6.33 -5.74 -13.34
CA PHE A 444 6.03 -6.77 -14.36
C PHE A 444 7.06 -7.91 -14.41
N ASP A 445 8.34 -7.63 -14.27
CA ASP A 445 9.41 -8.66 -14.17
C ASP A 445 9.14 -9.61 -12.97
N ASP A 446 8.31 -9.18 -12.07
CA ASP A 446 7.99 -9.82 -10.82
C ASP A 446 6.73 -10.75 -10.87
N GLU A 447 5.91 -10.66 -11.91
CA GLU A 447 4.67 -11.44 -12.04
C GLU A 447 4.78 -12.64 -13.01
N TYR A 448 5.85 -12.74 -13.79
CA TYR A 448 6.00 -13.77 -14.83
C TYR A 448 7.33 -14.52 -14.73
N ASP A 449 7.26 -15.73 -14.20
CA ASP A 449 8.33 -16.73 -14.22
C ASP A 449 8.20 -17.63 -15.50
N GLY A 450 8.20 -17.00 -16.66
CA GLY A 450 8.09 -17.67 -17.95
C GLY A 450 9.00 -17.03 -19.01
N GLU A 451 9.74 -17.86 -19.75
CA GLU A 451 10.52 -17.45 -20.92
C GLU A 451 9.63 -16.73 -21.95
N TYR A 452 9.62 -15.39 -21.91
CA TYR A 452 9.07 -14.55 -22.94
C TYR A 452 10.14 -13.59 -23.48
N ASP A 453 10.08 -13.30 -24.79
CA ASP A 453 10.98 -12.40 -25.47
C ASP A 453 10.78 -10.95 -24.91
N GLU A 454 11.80 -10.48 -24.21
CA GLU A 454 11.83 -9.17 -23.52
C GLU A 454 11.53 -7.99 -24.47
N GLU A 455 11.82 -8.15 -25.77
CA GLU A 455 11.64 -7.13 -26.79
C GLU A 455 10.19 -7.02 -27.28
N ASP A 456 9.47 -8.15 -27.35
CA ASP A 456 8.04 -8.19 -27.72
C ASP A 456 7.16 -7.73 -26.56
N PHE A 457 7.58 -7.97 -25.34
CA PHE A 457 6.90 -7.49 -24.14
C PHE A 457 6.98 -5.96 -23.99
N ARG A 458 8.17 -5.37 -24.20
CA ARG A 458 8.37 -3.90 -24.16
C ARG A 458 7.51 -3.15 -25.19
N LYS A 459 7.22 -3.75 -26.34
CA LYS A 459 6.40 -3.13 -27.41
C LYS A 459 4.89 -3.16 -27.14
N ASN A 460 4.43 -4.13 -26.35
CA ASN A 460 2.98 -4.41 -26.25
C ASN A 460 2.36 -4.03 -24.89
N THR A 461 3.13 -3.68 -23.88
CA THR A 461 2.63 -3.60 -22.49
C THR A 461 2.47 -2.19 -21.94
N ILE A 462 3.19 -1.20 -22.45
CA ILE A 462 3.04 0.19 -21.99
C ILE A 462 2.29 0.99 -23.06
N SER A 463 0.96 1.07 -22.94
CA SER A 463 0.25 2.03 -23.77
C SER A 463 0.36 3.42 -23.14
N LEU A 464 1.08 4.27 -23.80
CA LEU A 464 1.14 5.70 -23.49
C LEU A 464 0.21 6.49 -24.43
N PRO A 465 -0.50 7.47 -23.97
CA PRO A 465 -0.62 7.89 -22.58
C PRO A 465 -1.38 6.86 -21.71
N VAL A 466 -1.17 6.94 -20.38
CA VAL A 466 -1.89 6.07 -19.43
C VAL A 466 -3.41 6.29 -19.52
N PRO A 467 -4.23 5.26 -19.29
CA PRO A 467 -5.70 5.37 -19.43
C PRO A 467 -6.35 6.36 -18.48
N ASN A 468 -5.77 6.56 -17.29
CA ASN A 468 -6.26 7.49 -16.28
C ASN A 468 -5.10 8.32 -15.70
N PRO A 469 -4.72 9.42 -16.37
CA PRO A 469 -3.62 10.27 -15.93
C PRO A 469 -3.81 10.92 -14.57
N ASP A 470 -5.05 11.33 -14.24
CA ASP A 470 -5.38 11.95 -12.96
C ASP A 470 -5.18 10.96 -11.80
N LEU A 471 -5.48 9.69 -12.01
CA LEU A 471 -5.24 8.63 -11.03
C LEU A 471 -3.74 8.41 -10.79
N VAL A 472 -2.96 8.33 -11.85
CA VAL A 472 -1.49 8.17 -11.73
C VAL A 472 -0.90 9.35 -10.97
N LEU A 473 -1.28 10.57 -11.31
CA LEU A 473 -0.84 11.77 -10.58
C LEU A 473 -1.20 11.69 -9.10
N TYR A 474 -2.39 11.23 -8.80
CA TYR A 474 -2.87 11.11 -7.42
C TYR A 474 -2.10 10.06 -6.61
N GLU A 475 -1.96 8.85 -7.14
CA GLU A 475 -1.24 7.78 -6.45
C GLU A 475 0.19 8.20 -6.14
N TRP A 476 0.86 8.85 -7.07
CA TRP A 476 2.21 9.37 -6.87
C TRP A 476 2.26 10.54 -5.88
N LEU A 477 1.29 11.46 -5.88
CA LEU A 477 1.18 12.53 -4.89
C LEU A 477 1.04 11.98 -3.48
N ARG A 478 0.17 10.97 -3.32
CA ARG A 478 -0.03 10.28 -2.06
C ARG A 478 1.24 9.57 -1.61
N ASP A 479 1.83 8.75 -2.47
CA ASP A 479 2.98 7.92 -2.15
C ASP A 479 4.21 8.77 -1.81
N LEU A 480 4.43 9.87 -2.52
CA LEU A 480 5.48 10.84 -2.16
C LEU A 480 5.18 11.53 -0.83
N GLY A 481 3.92 11.85 -0.54
CA GLY A 481 3.52 12.42 0.74
C GLY A 481 3.70 11.44 1.90
N GLU A 482 3.42 10.15 1.68
CA GLU A 482 3.55 9.09 2.68
C GLU A 482 5.00 8.63 2.87
N CYS A 483 5.78 8.54 1.78
CA CYS A 483 7.12 7.97 1.81
C CYS A 483 8.21 9.00 2.13
N LYS A 484 8.11 10.19 1.54
CA LYS A 484 9.10 11.26 1.67
C LYS A 484 8.70 12.28 2.75
N GLY A 485 7.40 12.48 2.93
CA GLY A 485 6.86 13.63 3.63
C GLY A 485 7.08 14.94 2.84
N TRP A 486 6.15 15.89 2.97
CA TRP A 486 6.30 17.22 2.38
C TRP A 486 6.94 18.15 3.39
N GLN A 487 8.03 18.80 3.00
CA GLN A 487 8.72 19.77 3.82
C GLN A 487 8.17 21.20 3.61
N SER A 488 8.95 22.23 3.86
CA SER A 488 8.50 23.57 3.58
C SER A 488 8.50 23.86 2.08
N LYS A 489 7.61 24.75 1.63
CA LYS A 489 7.50 25.21 0.24
C LYS A 489 8.86 25.57 -0.37
N ARG A 490 9.72 26.24 0.40
CA ARG A 490 11.05 26.66 -0.04
C ARG A 490 11.96 25.46 -0.32
N ILE A 491 11.95 24.48 0.57
CA ILE A 491 12.78 23.28 0.44
C ILE A 491 12.35 22.47 -0.79
N GLU A 492 11.04 22.29 -1.00
CA GLU A 492 10.54 21.55 -2.15
C GLU A 492 10.85 22.27 -3.47
N ALA A 493 10.76 23.60 -3.53
CA ALA A 493 11.16 24.38 -4.70
C ALA A 493 12.65 24.23 -5.00
N GLU A 494 13.49 24.28 -3.97
CA GLU A 494 14.94 24.07 -4.11
C GLU A 494 15.28 22.65 -4.57
N GLN A 495 14.58 21.63 -4.09
CA GLN A 495 14.78 20.24 -4.53
C GLN A 495 14.44 20.03 -6.02
N ILE A 496 13.36 20.64 -6.51
CA ILE A 496 13.03 20.62 -7.94
C ILE A 496 14.14 21.34 -8.72
N TYR A 497 14.55 22.52 -8.27
CA TYR A 497 15.60 23.30 -8.92
C TYR A 497 16.96 22.61 -8.98
N GLN A 498 17.31 21.81 -7.95
CA GLN A 498 18.53 20.99 -7.99
C GLN A 498 18.59 20.00 -9.16
N LYS A 499 17.43 19.69 -9.76
CA LYS A 499 17.33 18.85 -10.97
C LYS A 499 17.30 19.64 -12.26
N LYS A 500 17.63 20.93 -12.26
CA LYS A 500 17.52 21.86 -13.40
C LYS A 500 18.10 21.30 -14.72
N LEU A 501 19.19 20.54 -14.66
CA LEU A 501 19.83 19.97 -15.87
C LEU A 501 19.05 18.79 -16.49
N SER A 502 18.28 18.06 -15.71
CA SER A 502 17.48 16.89 -16.13
C SER A 502 15.97 17.12 -16.04
N LEU A 503 15.54 18.23 -15.43
CA LEU A 503 14.13 18.50 -15.16
C LEU A 503 13.28 18.51 -16.45
N HIS A 504 13.76 19.15 -17.51
CA HIS A 504 13.10 19.17 -18.81
C HIS A 504 12.92 17.76 -19.39
N THR A 505 13.90 16.88 -19.23
CA THR A 505 13.82 15.48 -19.68
C THR A 505 12.77 14.72 -18.89
N TYR A 506 12.76 14.85 -17.57
CA TYR A 506 11.78 14.20 -16.72
C TYR A 506 10.36 14.69 -17.01
N LEU A 507 10.15 16.00 -17.13
CA LEU A 507 8.84 16.55 -17.47
C LEU A 507 8.35 16.11 -18.86
N ASN A 508 9.24 16.06 -19.85
CA ASN A 508 8.89 15.57 -21.19
C ASN A 508 8.43 14.10 -21.18
N ARG A 509 9.12 13.24 -20.43
CA ARG A 509 8.69 11.86 -20.23
C ARG A 509 7.34 11.79 -19.53
N ALA A 510 7.17 12.55 -18.43
CA ALA A 510 5.91 12.60 -17.71
C ALA A 510 4.76 13.08 -18.60
N PHE A 511 4.96 14.06 -19.47
CA PHE A 511 3.95 14.56 -20.40
C PHE A 511 3.47 13.46 -21.35
N ARG A 512 4.40 12.64 -21.86
CA ARG A 512 4.05 11.47 -22.68
C ARG A 512 3.22 10.44 -21.89
N ILE A 513 3.62 10.16 -20.65
CA ILE A 513 2.93 9.22 -19.76
C ILE A 513 1.52 9.74 -19.44
N LEU A 514 1.39 11.00 -19.11
CA LEU A 514 0.15 11.62 -18.64
C LEU A 514 -0.73 12.19 -19.77
N GLY A 515 -0.33 12.06 -21.03
CA GLY A 515 -1.09 12.57 -22.18
C GLY A 515 -1.18 14.10 -22.24
N ILE A 516 -0.17 14.81 -21.73
CA ILE A 516 -0.07 16.27 -21.82
C ILE A 516 0.59 16.62 -23.15
N GLU A 517 -0.11 17.30 -24.02
CA GLU A 517 0.46 17.83 -25.27
C GLU A 517 1.44 18.98 -24.93
N CYS A 518 2.66 18.92 -25.50
CA CYS A 518 3.70 19.93 -25.32
C CYS A 518 3.40 21.22 -26.12
#